data_15d71caeab9f75e26c47825644be6edd
#
_entry.id   15d71caeab9f75e26c47825644be6edd
#
_cell.length_a   1.000
_cell.length_b   1.000
_cell.length_c   1.000
_cell.angle_alpha   90.00
_cell.angle_beta   90.00
_cell.angle_gamma   90.00
#
_symmetry.space_group_name_H-M   'P 1'
#
loop_
_entity.id
_entity.type
_entity.pdbx_description
1 polymer ?
#
loop_
_entity_poly.entity_id
_entity_poly.type
_entity_poly.pdbx_seq_one_letter_code
_entity_poly.pdbx_strand_id
1 'polypeptide(L)'
;MKNLYVGLMSGTSRDSLDGCLVSFEKGLSVLACETLSFSEGYQTSQDQAFIDREITIKSIELVNKLIETERQNVVAIAFPGQTISHNDDFSLQAGSPEIIAKQTKIPVYSDFRNFDIANGGKGAPLIPAFHKYLLSEKGTEKLVLNIGGICNGTYLKDENIVHSSDIGPGNCLLDATMRNFNLGKFDLDGALASKGNIDSFLLEELLSQIESLPYPRADDLSVYMSLIEKNKKAFDEKAPEDILCTFTELTVKKIQEYFNFCGAPETVVFHGGGAENKYLMHRIKETIKAEISTIDSVISSKYVESAAFAYLAFKERAVLFK
;
A
#
# COMPACT_ATOMS: atom_id res chain seq x y z
N MET A 1 -3.22 -6.92 31.57
CA MET A 1 -2.34 -7.45 30.50
C MET A 1 -2.67 -6.70 29.23
N LYS A 2 -1.69 -6.34 28.42
CA LYS A 2 -1.99 -5.69 27.11
C LYS A 2 -2.40 -6.76 26.12
N ASN A 3 -3.54 -6.59 25.46
CA ASN A 3 -3.92 -7.42 24.33
C ASN A 3 -3.11 -6.98 23.11
N LEU A 4 -2.23 -7.86 22.63
CA LEU A 4 -1.36 -7.61 21.48
C LEU A 4 -1.89 -8.33 20.23
N TYR A 5 -1.73 -7.70 19.10
CA TYR A 5 -2.07 -8.21 17.79
C TYR A 5 -0.84 -8.20 16.88
N VAL A 6 -0.63 -9.28 16.16
CA VAL A 6 0.35 -9.29 15.06
C VAL A 6 -0.39 -8.99 13.77
N GLY A 7 0.06 -7.99 13.03
CA GLY A 7 -0.42 -7.73 11.68
C GLY A 7 0.64 -8.10 10.66
N LEU A 8 0.23 -8.77 9.59
CA LEU A 8 1.07 -9.15 8.47
C LEU A 8 0.58 -8.50 7.19
N MET A 9 1.48 -8.22 6.27
CA MET A 9 1.15 -7.73 4.92
C MET A 9 2.22 -8.12 3.90
N SER A 10 1.79 -8.63 2.77
CA SER A 10 2.60 -8.78 1.57
C SER A 10 1.91 -8.03 0.43
N GLY A 11 2.62 -7.07 -0.15
CA GLY A 11 2.10 -6.29 -1.28
C GLY A 11 1.97 -7.10 -2.58
N THR A 12 1.35 -6.50 -3.58
CA THR A 12 1.21 -7.11 -4.92
C THR A 12 2.55 -7.28 -5.64
N SER A 13 3.56 -6.49 -5.27
CA SER A 13 4.94 -6.61 -5.77
C SER A 13 5.65 -7.88 -5.31
N ARG A 14 5.17 -8.55 -4.22
CA ARG A 14 5.72 -9.78 -3.65
C ARG A 14 7.21 -9.70 -3.32
N ASP A 15 7.70 -8.53 -2.95
CA ASP A 15 9.13 -8.31 -2.64
C ASP A 15 9.49 -8.64 -1.19
N SER A 16 8.54 -8.41 -0.27
CA SER A 16 8.72 -8.69 1.15
C SER A 16 7.40 -9.01 1.86
N LEU A 17 7.55 -9.61 3.04
CA LEU A 17 6.49 -9.74 4.04
C LEU A 17 6.80 -8.81 5.20
N ASP A 18 5.92 -7.83 5.42
CA ASP A 18 6.02 -6.89 6.51
C ASP A 18 5.11 -7.31 7.67
N GLY A 19 5.58 -7.11 8.89
CA GLY A 19 4.82 -7.43 10.08
C GLY A 19 5.04 -6.45 11.21
N CYS A 20 4.01 -6.28 12.03
CA CYS A 20 4.10 -5.48 13.25
C CYS A 20 3.38 -6.14 14.43
N LEU A 21 3.86 -5.85 15.62
CA LEU A 21 3.24 -6.19 16.90
C LEU A 21 2.67 -4.92 17.52
N VAL A 22 1.36 -4.87 17.70
CA VAL A 22 0.65 -3.66 18.10
C VAL A 22 -0.39 -3.90 19.19
N SER A 23 -0.78 -2.84 19.89
CA SER A 23 -1.94 -2.79 20.79
C SER A 23 -2.83 -1.60 20.46
N PHE A 24 -4.14 -1.75 20.72
CA PHE A 24 -5.16 -0.72 20.44
C PHE A 24 -5.91 -0.26 21.71
N GLU A 25 -5.53 -0.71 22.91
CA GLU A 25 -6.30 -0.45 24.16
C GLU A 25 -6.36 1.03 24.55
N LYS A 26 -5.30 1.79 24.27
CA LYS A 26 -5.20 3.24 24.59
C LYS A 26 -4.70 4.04 23.36
N GLY A 27 -5.29 3.77 22.19
CA GLY A 27 -4.77 4.21 20.93
C GLY A 27 -3.76 3.22 20.36
N LEU A 28 -3.20 3.50 19.18
CA LEU A 28 -2.16 2.67 18.57
C LEU A 28 -0.87 2.73 19.39
N SER A 29 -0.36 1.56 19.76
CA SER A 29 0.97 1.39 20.34
C SER A 29 1.71 0.34 19.54
N VAL A 30 2.81 0.71 18.88
CA VAL A 30 3.66 -0.18 18.09
C VAL A 30 4.80 -0.67 18.99
N LEU A 31 4.92 -2.00 19.16
CA LEU A 31 5.92 -2.63 20.02
C LEU A 31 7.12 -3.14 19.21
N ALA A 32 6.86 -3.72 18.05
CA ALA A 32 7.89 -4.24 17.16
C ALA A 32 7.42 -4.18 15.70
N CYS A 33 8.36 -4.01 14.80
CA CYS A 33 8.15 -4.11 13.36
C CYS A 33 9.32 -4.87 12.74
N GLU A 34 9.02 -5.74 11.79
CA GLU A 34 10.01 -6.56 11.11
C GLU A 34 9.59 -6.82 9.66
N THR A 35 10.58 -7.05 8.81
CA THR A 35 10.41 -7.42 7.40
C THR A 35 11.22 -8.67 7.10
N LEU A 36 10.61 -9.59 6.36
CA LEU A 36 11.30 -10.75 5.79
C LEU A 36 11.23 -10.71 4.27
N SER A 37 12.35 -11.01 3.63
CA SER A 37 12.36 -11.26 2.19
C SER A 37 11.84 -12.67 1.89
N PHE A 38 11.16 -12.81 0.76
CA PHE A 38 10.79 -14.12 0.24
C PHE A 38 11.98 -14.82 -0.42
N SER A 39 11.83 -16.12 -0.63
CA SER A 39 12.81 -16.93 -1.36
C SER A 39 12.94 -16.48 -2.82
N GLU A 40 14.07 -16.77 -3.43
CA GLU A 40 14.30 -16.50 -4.85
C GLU A 40 13.19 -17.12 -5.72
N GLY A 41 12.72 -16.36 -6.70
CA GLY A 41 11.64 -16.76 -7.61
C GLY A 41 10.22 -16.56 -7.09
N TYR A 42 10.00 -16.25 -5.81
CA TYR A 42 8.64 -16.02 -5.29
C TYR A 42 7.92 -14.87 -5.99
N GLN A 43 8.62 -13.77 -6.23
CA GLN A 43 8.07 -12.57 -6.86
C GLN A 43 7.48 -12.82 -8.24
N THR A 44 8.12 -13.71 -9.03
CA THR A 44 7.74 -14.01 -10.43
C THR A 44 7.00 -15.33 -10.60
N SER A 45 6.84 -16.09 -9.50
CA SER A 45 6.23 -17.43 -9.57
C SER A 45 4.76 -17.37 -9.97
N GLN A 46 4.37 -18.32 -10.83
CA GLN A 46 2.97 -18.65 -11.15
C GLN A 46 2.54 -19.98 -10.49
N ASP A 47 3.45 -20.66 -9.80
CA ASP A 47 3.15 -21.89 -9.06
C ASP A 47 2.42 -21.56 -7.76
N GLN A 48 1.11 -21.75 -7.75
CA GLN A 48 0.25 -21.45 -6.61
C GLN A 48 0.66 -22.26 -5.36
N ALA A 49 1.04 -23.53 -5.53
CA ALA A 49 1.45 -24.36 -4.39
C ALA A 49 2.75 -23.87 -3.75
N PHE A 50 3.68 -23.36 -4.55
CA PHE A 50 4.89 -22.71 -4.06
C PHE A 50 4.54 -21.39 -3.32
N ILE A 51 3.67 -20.57 -3.90
CA ILE A 51 3.24 -19.30 -3.30
C ILE A 51 2.54 -19.56 -1.95
N ASP A 52 1.58 -20.48 -1.90
CA ASP A 52 0.87 -20.88 -0.67
C ASP A 52 1.82 -21.30 0.44
N ARG A 53 2.76 -22.18 0.10
CA ARG A 53 3.74 -22.69 1.06
C ARG A 53 4.67 -21.60 1.55
N GLU A 54 5.22 -20.79 0.65
CA GLU A 54 6.22 -19.77 0.99
C GLU A 54 5.61 -18.69 1.88
N ILE A 55 4.46 -18.12 1.51
CA ILE A 55 3.81 -17.09 2.34
C ILE A 55 3.42 -17.63 3.71
N THR A 56 2.98 -18.89 3.80
CA THR A 56 2.64 -19.53 5.07
C THR A 56 3.86 -19.69 5.97
N ILE A 57 4.97 -20.24 5.44
CA ILE A 57 6.21 -20.48 6.20
C ILE A 57 6.81 -19.15 6.65
N LYS A 58 6.91 -18.17 5.75
CA LYS A 58 7.46 -16.85 6.07
C LYS A 58 6.60 -16.11 7.10
N SER A 59 5.27 -16.28 7.07
CA SER A 59 4.39 -15.72 8.09
C SER A 59 4.65 -16.32 9.47
N ILE A 60 4.83 -17.63 9.58
CA ILE A 60 5.16 -18.29 10.84
C ILE A 60 6.54 -17.81 11.37
N GLU A 61 7.53 -17.71 10.48
CA GLU A 61 8.86 -17.20 10.82
C GLU A 61 8.79 -15.77 11.36
N LEU A 62 8.08 -14.88 10.65
CA LEU A 62 7.93 -13.47 11.05
C LEU A 62 7.17 -13.32 12.36
N VAL A 63 6.06 -14.05 12.52
CA VAL A 63 5.29 -14.04 13.77
C VAL A 63 6.17 -14.44 14.95
N ASN A 64 6.90 -15.57 14.86
CA ASN A 64 7.76 -16.04 15.95
C ASN A 64 8.83 -15.00 16.32
N LYS A 65 9.39 -14.29 15.33
CA LYS A 65 10.38 -13.24 15.56
C LYS A 65 9.75 -12.02 16.28
N LEU A 66 8.56 -11.59 15.85
CA LEU A 66 7.87 -10.44 16.43
C LEU A 66 7.41 -10.64 17.87
N ILE A 67 7.06 -11.89 18.26
CA ILE A 67 6.45 -12.19 19.55
C ILE A 67 7.42 -12.84 20.54
N GLU A 68 8.71 -12.89 20.25
CA GLU A 68 9.73 -13.62 21.02
C GLU A 68 9.62 -13.34 22.54
N THR A 69 9.45 -12.08 22.92
CA THR A 69 9.37 -11.64 24.33
C THR A 69 7.94 -11.46 24.84
N GLU A 70 6.94 -11.41 23.97
CA GLU A 70 5.55 -11.00 24.31
C GLU A 70 4.50 -12.08 23.98
N ARG A 71 4.91 -13.30 23.66
CA ARG A 71 4.05 -14.39 23.16
C ARG A 71 2.76 -14.57 23.99
N GLN A 72 2.86 -14.50 25.32
CA GLN A 72 1.74 -14.73 26.24
C GLN A 72 0.67 -13.61 26.19
N ASN A 73 1.01 -12.46 25.63
CA ASN A 73 0.14 -11.31 25.54
C ASN A 73 -0.52 -11.18 24.16
N VAL A 74 -0.11 -12.01 23.18
CA VAL A 74 -0.64 -11.98 21.81
C VAL A 74 -1.94 -12.75 21.74
N VAL A 75 -3.02 -12.04 21.42
CA VAL A 75 -4.38 -12.60 21.36
C VAL A 75 -4.78 -13.06 19.96
N ALA A 76 -4.19 -12.47 18.91
CA ALA A 76 -4.47 -12.88 17.54
C ALA A 76 -3.39 -12.42 16.55
N ILE A 77 -3.35 -13.13 15.42
CA ILE A 77 -2.58 -12.79 14.23
C ILE A 77 -3.56 -12.38 13.14
N ALA A 78 -3.28 -11.27 12.46
CA ALA A 78 -3.98 -10.85 11.24
C ALA A 78 -3.14 -11.29 10.02
N PHE A 79 -3.66 -12.23 9.25
CA PHE A 79 -3.01 -12.79 8.07
C PHE A 79 -3.89 -12.57 6.83
N PRO A 80 -3.66 -11.53 6.02
CA PRO A 80 -4.43 -11.29 4.80
C PRO A 80 -4.13 -12.26 3.66
N GLY A 81 -3.05 -13.05 3.76
CA GLY A 81 -2.55 -13.87 2.66
C GLY A 81 -1.88 -13.06 1.55
N GLN A 82 -1.48 -13.74 0.47
CA GLN A 82 -1.00 -13.12 -0.76
C GLN A 82 -2.12 -13.07 -1.79
N THR A 83 -2.49 -11.89 -2.27
CA THR A 83 -3.52 -11.76 -3.29
C THR A 83 -3.09 -12.42 -4.60
N ILE A 84 -3.91 -13.35 -5.10
CA ILE A 84 -3.77 -14.04 -6.38
C ILE A 84 -4.69 -13.40 -7.42
N SER A 85 -5.96 -13.22 -7.06
CA SER A 85 -6.96 -12.53 -7.89
C SER A 85 -7.98 -11.82 -7.01
N HIS A 86 -8.56 -10.75 -7.53
CA HIS A 86 -9.57 -9.97 -6.85
C HIS A 86 -10.54 -9.35 -7.84
N ASN A 87 -11.82 -9.39 -7.52
CA ASN A 87 -12.89 -8.63 -8.18
C ASN A 87 -13.93 -8.21 -7.15
N ASP A 88 -14.98 -7.52 -7.54
CA ASP A 88 -16.01 -7.02 -6.63
C ASP A 88 -16.84 -8.13 -5.95
N ASP A 89 -16.84 -9.35 -6.48
CA ASP A 89 -17.65 -10.48 -5.98
C ASP A 89 -16.83 -11.48 -5.17
N PHE A 90 -15.52 -11.58 -5.43
CA PHE A 90 -14.67 -12.60 -4.82
C PHE A 90 -13.20 -12.20 -4.84
N SER A 91 -12.46 -12.66 -3.83
CA SER A 91 -11.02 -12.49 -3.74
C SER A 91 -10.32 -13.79 -3.36
N LEU A 92 -9.31 -14.18 -4.11
CA LEU A 92 -8.49 -15.36 -3.84
C LEU A 92 -7.15 -14.93 -3.22
N GLN A 93 -6.88 -15.48 -2.05
CA GLN A 93 -5.65 -15.25 -1.30
C GLN A 93 -4.88 -16.57 -1.16
N ALA A 94 -3.58 -16.53 -1.39
CA ALA A 94 -2.69 -17.65 -1.10
C ALA A 94 -2.24 -17.64 0.36
N GLY A 95 -1.96 -18.84 0.88
CA GLY A 95 -1.51 -19.10 2.24
C GLY A 95 -2.56 -19.78 3.12
N SER A 96 -2.11 -20.47 4.18
CA SER A 96 -2.99 -21.26 5.06
C SER A 96 -3.02 -20.68 6.47
N PRO A 97 -4.12 -19.98 6.85
CA PRO A 97 -4.30 -19.48 8.21
C PRO A 97 -4.40 -20.63 9.25
N GLU A 98 -4.93 -21.81 8.85
CA GLU A 98 -5.02 -22.98 9.72
C GLU A 98 -3.64 -23.51 10.11
N ILE A 99 -2.70 -23.57 9.16
CA ILE A 99 -1.33 -24.01 9.44
C ILE A 99 -0.64 -22.99 10.35
N ILE A 100 -0.83 -21.69 10.10
CA ILE A 100 -0.26 -20.62 10.95
C ILE A 100 -0.81 -20.75 12.38
N ALA A 101 -2.13 -20.87 12.55
CA ALA A 101 -2.77 -21.02 13.86
C ALA A 101 -2.23 -22.28 14.60
N LYS A 102 -2.17 -23.42 13.92
CA LYS A 102 -1.68 -24.69 14.48
C LYS A 102 -0.21 -24.60 14.91
N GLN A 103 0.66 -23.95 14.12
CA GLN A 103 2.09 -23.86 14.40
C GLN A 103 2.43 -22.83 15.47
N THR A 104 1.74 -21.67 15.44
CA THR A 104 1.98 -20.60 16.41
C THR A 104 1.22 -20.80 17.72
N LYS A 105 0.15 -21.58 17.73
CA LYS A 105 -0.81 -21.73 18.83
C LYS A 105 -1.52 -20.42 19.18
N ILE A 106 -1.70 -19.53 18.21
CA ILE A 106 -2.36 -18.24 18.33
C ILE A 106 -3.49 -18.21 17.30
N PRO A 107 -4.71 -17.77 17.67
CA PRO A 107 -5.81 -17.58 16.70
C PRO A 107 -5.41 -16.66 15.55
N VAL A 108 -5.88 -16.97 14.34
CA VAL A 108 -5.57 -16.22 13.13
C VAL A 108 -6.86 -15.65 12.54
N TYR A 109 -6.92 -14.33 12.38
CA TYR A 109 -7.90 -13.67 11.53
C TYR A 109 -7.39 -13.61 10.09
N SER A 110 -8.20 -14.07 9.16
CA SER A 110 -7.88 -14.11 7.72
C SER A 110 -9.12 -13.88 6.88
N ASP A 111 -9.00 -13.99 5.56
CA ASP A 111 -10.09 -13.82 4.59
C ASP A 111 -10.84 -12.48 4.75
N PHE A 112 -10.09 -11.41 5.01
CA PHE A 112 -10.60 -10.06 5.25
C PHE A 112 -11.42 -9.54 4.07
N ARG A 113 -11.00 -9.84 2.83
CA ARG A 113 -11.62 -9.32 1.61
C ARG A 113 -12.99 -9.95 1.35
N ASN A 114 -13.08 -11.29 1.39
CA ASN A 114 -14.37 -11.97 1.24
C ASN A 114 -15.31 -11.69 2.41
N PHE A 115 -14.77 -11.50 3.63
CA PHE A 115 -15.56 -11.05 4.77
C PHE A 115 -16.19 -9.68 4.51
N ASP A 116 -15.44 -8.72 3.97
CA ASP A 116 -15.94 -7.39 3.62
C ASP A 116 -17.01 -7.47 2.51
N ILE A 117 -16.75 -8.26 1.44
CA ILE A 117 -17.70 -8.50 0.35
C ILE A 117 -19.00 -9.10 0.89
N ALA A 118 -18.92 -10.12 1.74
CA ALA A 118 -20.09 -10.75 2.37
C ALA A 118 -20.90 -9.78 3.26
N ASN A 119 -20.29 -8.70 3.72
CA ASN A 119 -20.92 -7.63 4.50
C ASN A 119 -21.28 -6.38 3.67
N GLY A 120 -21.32 -6.51 2.34
CA GLY A 120 -21.76 -5.45 1.41
C GLY A 120 -20.68 -4.48 0.96
N GLY A 121 -19.39 -4.76 1.29
CA GLY A 121 -18.24 -4.05 0.73
C GLY A 121 -17.78 -4.64 -0.60
N LYS A 122 -16.62 -4.20 -1.05
CA LYS A 122 -15.97 -4.66 -2.30
C LYS A 122 -14.67 -5.44 -2.06
N GLY A 123 -14.31 -5.70 -0.79
CA GLY A 123 -13.08 -6.38 -0.41
C GLY A 123 -11.79 -5.55 -0.59
N ALA A 124 -11.89 -4.39 -1.21
CA ALA A 124 -10.83 -3.38 -1.33
C ALA A 124 -11.44 -2.00 -1.62
N PRO A 125 -10.82 -0.90 -1.11
CA PRO A 125 -9.70 -0.89 -0.17
C PRO A 125 -10.16 -1.16 1.29
N LEU A 126 -9.34 -1.81 2.10
CA LEU A 126 -9.63 -2.11 3.51
C LEU A 126 -8.94 -1.14 4.49
N ILE A 127 -7.86 -0.50 4.06
CA ILE A 127 -7.03 0.40 4.88
C ILE A 127 -7.75 1.68 5.34
N PRO A 128 -8.75 2.24 4.62
CA PRO A 128 -9.47 3.44 5.02
C PRO A 128 -10.06 3.41 6.44
N ALA A 129 -10.50 2.24 6.91
CA ALA A 129 -10.99 2.07 8.27
C ALA A 129 -9.90 2.36 9.33
N PHE A 130 -8.64 2.03 9.02
CA PHE A 130 -7.50 2.31 9.87
C PHE A 130 -7.05 3.77 9.76
N HIS A 131 -7.09 4.37 8.57
CA HIS A 131 -6.87 5.81 8.41
C HIS A 131 -7.85 6.62 9.25
N LYS A 132 -9.15 6.25 9.21
CA LYS A 132 -10.17 6.85 10.08
C LYS A 132 -9.80 6.72 11.56
N TYR A 133 -9.44 5.52 12.01
CA TYR A 133 -9.08 5.28 13.42
C TYR A 133 -7.89 6.14 13.88
N LEU A 134 -6.88 6.32 13.03
CA LEU A 134 -5.66 7.04 13.39
C LEU A 134 -5.78 8.56 13.29
N LEU A 135 -6.49 9.06 12.28
CA LEU A 135 -6.32 10.42 11.80
C LEU A 135 -7.61 11.24 11.76
N SER A 136 -8.80 10.59 11.92
CA SER A 136 -10.05 11.36 11.92
C SER A 136 -10.24 12.12 13.22
N GLU A 137 -10.73 13.34 13.09
CA GLU A 137 -10.97 14.24 14.20
C GLU A 137 -12.16 15.16 13.86
N LYS A 138 -13.01 15.42 14.86
CA LYS A 138 -14.18 16.28 14.69
C LYS A 138 -13.77 17.71 14.29
N GLY A 139 -14.44 18.26 13.28
CA GLY A 139 -14.20 19.62 12.78
C GLY A 139 -12.96 19.72 11.87
N THR A 140 -12.38 18.60 11.43
CA THR A 140 -11.21 18.60 10.53
C THR A 140 -11.51 17.88 9.21
N GLU A 141 -10.77 18.28 8.17
CA GLU A 141 -10.73 17.61 6.87
C GLU A 141 -9.29 17.18 6.59
N LYS A 142 -9.09 15.90 6.28
CA LYS A 142 -7.76 15.34 6.02
C LYS A 142 -7.81 14.44 4.79
N LEU A 143 -6.83 14.57 3.93
CA LEU A 143 -6.59 13.62 2.84
C LEU A 143 -5.40 12.75 3.21
N VAL A 144 -5.61 11.44 3.25
CA VAL A 144 -4.56 10.46 3.54
C VAL A 144 -4.20 9.77 2.24
N LEU A 145 -2.94 9.85 1.82
CA LEU A 145 -2.44 9.35 0.55
C LEU A 145 -1.40 8.26 0.76
N ASN A 146 -1.66 7.09 0.19
CA ASN A 146 -0.69 6.01 0.07
C ASN A 146 -0.03 6.05 -1.31
N ILE A 147 1.28 6.24 -1.36
CA ILE A 147 2.05 6.15 -2.60
C ILE A 147 2.74 4.78 -2.65
N GLY A 148 1.98 3.77 -3.08
CA GLY A 148 2.45 2.43 -3.39
C GLY A 148 2.81 2.28 -4.87
N GLY A 149 2.66 1.09 -5.44
CA GLY A 149 2.72 0.88 -6.89
C GLY A 149 1.64 1.68 -7.61
N ILE A 150 0.40 1.61 -7.12
CA ILE A 150 -0.70 2.53 -7.41
C ILE A 150 -0.80 3.51 -6.25
N CYS A 151 -1.05 4.78 -6.55
CA CYS A 151 -1.38 5.78 -5.55
C CYS A 151 -2.87 5.71 -5.24
N ASN A 152 -3.23 5.69 -3.96
CA ASN A 152 -4.62 5.72 -3.50
C ASN A 152 -4.81 6.68 -2.33
N GLY A 153 -6.06 7.12 -2.13
CA GLY A 153 -6.38 8.11 -1.13
C GLY A 153 -7.64 7.80 -0.34
N THR A 154 -7.65 8.29 0.90
CA THR A 154 -8.82 8.30 1.79
C THR A 154 -9.12 9.72 2.20
N TYR A 155 -10.28 10.24 1.85
CA TYR A 155 -10.75 11.55 2.29
C TYR A 155 -11.58 11.40 3.57
N LEU A 156 -11.08 12.04 4.62
CA LEU A 156 -11.68 12.06 5.96
C LEU A 156 -12.27 13.44 6.23
N LYS A 157 -13.50 13.47 6.74
CA LYS A 157 -14.16 14.70 7.18
C LYS A 157 -14.97 14.41 8.44
N ASP A 158 -14.81 15.20 9.47
CA ASP A 158 -15.52 15.06 10.76
C ASP A 158 -15.34 13.66 11.30
N GLU A 159 -14.71 12.91 11.57
CA GLU A 159 -14.67 11.50 12.04
C GLU A 159 -15.30 10.50 11.05
N ASN A 160 -15.49 10.86 9.76
CA ASN A 160 -16.05 9.97 8.76
C ASN A 160 -15.13 9.81 7.54
N ILE A 161 -15.19 8.63 6.93
CA ILE A 161 -14.66 8.40 5.59
C ILE A 161 -15.71 8.95 4.61
N VAL A 162 -15.37 9.98 3.86
CA VAL A 162 -16.25 10.51 2.80
C VAL A 162 -16.19 9.59 1.59
N HIS A 163 -14.96 9.28 1.16
CA HIS A 163 -14.68 8.27 0.13
C HIS A 163 -13.22 7.82 0.19
N SER A 164 -12.93 6.74 -0.51
CA SER A 164 -11.57 6.27 -0.80
C SER A 164 -11.50 5.86 -2.26
N SER A 165 -10.34 6.05 -2.89
CA SER A 165 -10.18 5.83 -4.33
C SER A 165 -8.73 5.56 -4.70
N ASP A 166 -8.53 4.76 -5.74
CA ASP A 166 -7.30 4.81 -6.49
C ASP A 166 -7.25 6.12 -7.28
N ILE A 167 -6.04 6.64 -7.47
CA ILE A 167 -5.78 7.98 -8.00
C ILE A 167 -5.07 7.90 -9.34
N GLY A 168 -4.07 7.02 -9.42
CA GLY A 168 -3.21 6.91 -10.59
C GLY A 168 -1.94 6.12 -10.29
N PRO A 169 -0.97 6.10 -11.22
CA PRO A 169 0.30 5.44 -10.99
C PRO A 169 1.06 6.12 -9.85
N GLY A 170 1.55 5.31 -8.91
CA GLY A 170 2.50 5.71 -7.89
C GLY A 170 3.92 5.36 -8.35
N ASN A 171 4.56 4.38 -7.67
CA ASN A 171 5.93 3.97 -7.98
C ASN A 171 6.03 2.99 -9.16
N CYS A 172 4.93 2.39 -9.63
CA CYS A 172 4.98 1.28 -10.59
C CYS A 172 5.72 1.61 -11.88
N LEU A 173 5.51 2.80 -12.44
CA LEU A 173 6.19 3.25 -13.67
C LEU A 173 7.65 3.62 -13.41
N LEU A 174 7.94 4.22 -12.26
CA LEU A 174 9.30 4.56 -11.83
C LEU A 174 10.13 3.28 -11.66
N ASP A 175 9.63 2.31 -10.91
CA ASP A 175 10.31 1.04 -10.63
C ASP A 175 10.49 0.21 -11.90
N ALA A 176 9.50 0.21 -12.80
CA ALA A 176 9.61 -0.48 -14.08
C ALA A 176 10.68 0.17 -14.97
N THR A 177 10.76 1.49 -15.00
CA THR A 177 11.80 2.23 -15.73
C THR A 177 13.19 1.86 -15.20
N MET A 178 13.37 1.88 -13.88
CA MET A 178 14.64 1.50 -13.25
C MET A 178 15.08 0.09 -13.65
N ARG A 179 14.14 -0.88 -13.64
CA ARG A 179 14.43 -2.27 -14.06
C ARG A 179 14.73 -2.38 -15.55
N ASN A 180 13.97 -1.72 -16.41
CA ASN A 180 14.14 -1.78 -17.86
C ASN A 180 15.49 -1.23 -18.32
N PHE A 181 16.01 -0.21 -17.64
CA PHE A 181 17.34 0.37 -17.90
C PHE A 181 18.46 -0.29 -17.07
N ASN A 182 18.17 -1.35 -16.30
CA ASN A 182 19.14 -2.03 -15.41
C ASN A 182 19.81 -1.08 -14.40
N LEU A 183 19.08 -0.08 -13.91
CA LEU A 183 19.57 0.93 -12.95
C LEU A 183 19.29 0.57 -11.49
N GLY A 184 18.61 -0.55 -11.25
CA GLY A 184 18.24 -1.03 -9.92
C GLY A 184 16.76 -1.35 -9.79
N LYS A 185 16.28 -1.55 -8.57
CA LYS A 185 14.88 -1.89 -8.29
C LYS A 185 13.97 -0.66 -8.28
N PHE A 186 14.46 0.46 -7.76
CA PHE A 186 13.74 1.74 -7.63
C PHE A 186 14.74 2.92 -7.60
N ASP A 187 14.26 4.13 -7.87
CA ASP A 187 15.04 5.37 -7.81
C ASP A 187 15.07 5.91 -6.37
N LEU A 188 16.14 5.58 -5.64
CA LEU A 188 16.29 5.97 -4.24
C LEU A 188 16.26 7.50 -4.09
N ASP A 189 15.36 8.00 -3.24
CA ASP A 189 15.15 9.45 -3.00
C ASP A 189 14.74 10.26 -4.26
N GLY A 190 14.47 9.62 -5.40
CA GLY A 190 14.25 10.27 -6.69
C GLY A 190 15.53 10.90 -7.25
N ALA A 191 16.70 10.31 -6.94
CA ALA A 191 18.01 10.88 -7.25
C ALA A 191 18.30 10.95 -8.75
N LEU A 192 17.75 10.04 -9.56
CA LEU A 192 17.83 10.09 -11.01
C LEU A 192 16.77 11.04 -11.59
N ALA A 193 15.53 10.89 -11.17
CA ALA A 193 14.43 11.76 -11.61
C ALA A 193 14.75 13.26 -11.39
N SER A 194 15.41 13.61 -10.29
CA SER A 194 15.79 15.00 -9.97
C SER A 194 16.83 15.61 -10.91
N LYS A 195 17.52 14.81 -11.72
CA LYS A 195 18.50 15.26 -12.72
C LYS A 195 17.91 15.43 -14.10
N GLY A 196 16.74 14.83 -14.33
CA GLY A 196 16.05 14.87 -15.61
C GLY A 196 15.21 16.13 -15.80
N ASN A 197 14.70 16.26 -17.00
CA ASN A 197 13.78 17.31 -17.40
C ASN A 197 12.39 16.70 -17.68
N ILE A 198 11.35 17.43 -17.34
CA ILE A 198 9.98 17.03 -17.68
C ILE A 198 9.80 17.17 -19.19
N ASP A 199 9.49 16.07 -19.86
CA ASP A 199 9.04 16.10 -21.25
C ASP A 199 7.54 16.39 -21.28
N SER A 200 7.17 17.63 -21.54
CA SER A 200 5.78 18.09 -21.53
C SER A 200 4.93 17.39 -22.60
N PHE A 201 5.50 17.05 -23.75
CA PHE A 201 4.74 16.35 -24.79
C PHE A 201 4.43 14.91 -24.37
N LEU A 202 5.42 14.19 -23.86
CA LEU A 202 5.24 12.85 -23.32
C LEU A 202 4.26 12.85 -22.14
N LEU A 203 4.35 13.83 -21.24
CA LEU A 203 3.44 13.96 -20.10
C LEU A 203 1.99 14.12 -20.55
N GLU A 204 1.70 14.99 -21.52
CA GLU A 204 0.38 15.20 -22.09
C GLU A 204 -0.14 13.92 -22.77
N GLU A 205 0.71 13.23 -23.52
CA GLU A 205 0.37 11.95 -24.14
C GLU A 205 -0.01 10.89 -23.08
N LEU A 206 0.81 10.73 -22.04
CA LEU A 206 0.55 9.80 -20.94
C LEU A 206 -0.76 10.14 -20.20
N LEU A 207 -1.00 11.41 -19.90
CA LEU A 207 -2.23 11.86 -19.27
C LEU A 207 -3.46 11.54 -20.14
N SER A 208 -3.34 11.68 -21.47
CA SER A 208 -4.42 11.36 -22.41
C SER A 208 -4.69 9.85 -22.52
N GLN A 209 -3.69 9.01 -22.29
CA GLN A 209 -3.80 7.55 -22.34
C GLN A 209 -4.35 6.94 -21.03
N ILE A 210 -4.29 7.67 -19.93
CA ILE A 210 -4.92 7.27 -18.67
C ILE A 210 -6.39 7.65 -18.74
N GLU A 211 -7.26 6.65 -18.79
CA GLU A 211 -8.70 6.88 -18.82
C GLU A 211 -9.14 7.72 -17.61
N SER A 212 -9.87 8.81 -17.88
CA SER A 212 -10.37 9.69 -16.83
C SER A 212 -11.66 9.12 -16.24
N LEU A 213 -11.54 8.04 -15.48
CA LEU A 213 -12.67 7.48 -14.73
C LEU A 213 -13.04 8.41 -13.57
N PRO A 214 -14.33 8.57 -13.28
CA PRO A 214 -14.77 9.40 -12.15
C PRO A 214 -14.33 8.79 -10.81
N TYR A 215 -14.03 9.63 -9.85
CA TYR A 215 -13.81 9.21 -8.46
C TYR A 215 -15.15 8.96 -7.74
N PRO A 216 -15.23 7.97 -6.80
CA PRO A 216 -14.20 7.01 -6.43
C PRO A 216 -14.09 5.85 -7.45
N ARG A 217 -12.87 5.35 -7.65
CA ARG A 217 -12.59 4.27 -8.60
C ARG A 217 -11.56 3.27 -8.03
N ALA A 218 -11.48 2.11 -8.68
CA ALA A 218 -10.39 1.14 -8.51
C ALA A 218 -9.62 1.04 -9.83
N ASP A 219 -8.30 1.05 -9.77
CA ASP A 219 -7.42 1.00 -10.92
C ASP A 219 -6.72 -0.36 -11.01
N ASP A 220 -6.50 -0.85 -12.23
CA ASP A 220 -5.71 -2.06 -12.48
C ASP A 220 -4.25 -1.66 -12.80
N LEU A 221 -3.30 -2.26 -12.09
CA LEU A 221 -1.88 -2.04 -12.31
C LEU A 221 -1.45 -2.31 -13.77
N SER A 222 -2.08 -3.28 -14.43
CA SER A 222 -1.79 -3.64 -15.82
C SER A 222 -2.06 -2.48 -16.79
N VAL A 223 -3.03 -1.63 -16.48
CA VAL A 223 -3.34 -0.43 -17.27
C VAL A 223 -2.11 0.49 -17.30
N TYR A 224 -1.51 0.76 -16.14
CA TYR A 224 -0.31 1.61 -16.05
C TYR A 224 0.90 0.94 -16.68
N MET A 225 1.10 -0.34 -16.43
CA MET A 225 2.21 -1.08 -17.04
C MET A 225 2.12 -1.10 -18.57
N SER A 226 0.90 -1.13 -19.15
CA SER A 226 0.72 -1.04 -20.60
C SER A 226 1.19 0.29 -21.21
N LEU A 227 1.28 1.37 -20.43
CA LEU A 227 1.80 2.65 -20.91
C LEU A 227 3.27 2.55 -21.33
N ILE A 228 4.06 1.71 -20.64
CA ILE A 228 5.46 1.48 -20.97
C ILE A 228 5.56 0.82 -22.36
N GLU A 229 4.77 -0.22 -22.60
CA GLU A 229 4.77 -0.92 -23.88
C GLU A 229 4.26 -0.05 -25.03
N LYS A 230 3.19 0.70 -24.81
CA LYS A 230 2.61 1.60 -25.81
C LYS A 230 3.57 2.71 -26.23
N ASN A 231 4.36 3.23 -25.28
CA ASN A 231 5.26 4.36 -25.50
C ASN A 231 6.75 3.92 -25.65
N LYS A 232 7.01 2.64 -25.84
CA LYS A 232 8.38 2.08 -25.87
C LYS A 232 9.32 2.83 -26.80
N LYS A 233 8.89 3.14 -28.04
CA LYS A 233 9.71 3.89 -29.00
C LYS A 233 10.10 5.28 -28.48
N ALA A 234 9.17 5.97 -27.84
CA ALA A 234 9.46 7.28 -27.27
C ALA A 234 10.43 7.19 -26.10
N PHE A 235 10.39 6.09 -25.32
CA PHE A 235 11.34 5.86 -24.22
C PHE A 235 12.74 5.47 -24.70
N ASP A 236 12.84 4.64 -25.77
CA ASP A 236 14.14 4.21 -26.32
C ASP A 236 15.01 5.37 -26.81
N GLU A 237 14.40 6.53 -27.10
CA GLU A 237 15.09 7.73 -27.60
C GLU A 237 15.43 8.75 -26.48
N LYS A 238 15.08 8.45 -25.21
CA LYS A 238 15.20 9.40 -24.09
C LYS A 238 16.15 8.89 -23.00
N ALA A 239 16.75 9.83 -22.30
CA ALA A 239 17.52 9.53 -21.10
C ALA A 239 16.58 8.99 -20.00
N PRO A 240 16.99 7.96 -19.25
CA PRO A 240 16.15 7.40 -18.17
C PRO A 240 15.80 8.45 -17.11
N GLU A 241 16.65 9.43 -16.87
CA GLU A 241 16.42 10.54 -15.94
C GLU A 241 15.21 11.39 -16.38
N ASP A 242 15.09 11.68 -17.68
CA ASP A 242 13.97 12.48 -18.23
C ASP A 242 12.66 11.68 -18.16
N ILE A 243 12.70 10.37 -18.41
CA ILE A 243 11.54 9.48 -18.27
C ILE A 243 11.09 9.43 -16.80
N LEU A 244 12.03 9.22 -15.86
CA LEU A 244 11.74 9.19 -14.43
C LEU A 244 11.18 10.52 -13.92
N CYS A 245 11.76 11.64 -14.38
CA CYS A 245 11.27 12.98 -14.07
C CYS A 245 9.83 13.18 -14.57
N THR A 246 9.54 12.76 -15.80
CA THR A 246 8.21 12.87 -16.42
C THR A 246 7.18 11.98 -15.71
N PHE A 247 7.53 10.74 -15.34
CA PHE A 247 6.65 9.87 -14.55
C PHE A 247 6.41 10.38 -13.13
N THR A 248 7.44 11.00 -12.50
CA THR A 248 7.25 11.68 -11.22
C THR A 248 6.21 12.78 -11.34
N GLU A 249 6.30 13.61 -12.38
CA GLU A 249 5.33 14.69 -12.63
C GLU A 249 3.93 14.15 -12.95
N LEU A 250 3.82 13.03 -13.66
CA LEU A 250 2.55 12.33 -13.91
C LEU A 250 1.86 11.95 -12.57
N THR A 251 2.61 11.34 -11.65
CA THR A 251 2.11 11.02 -10.31
C THR A 251 1.66 12.27 -9.56
N VAL A 252 2.46 13.35 -9.60
CA VAL A 252 2.13 14.63 -8.96
C VAL A 252 0.82 15.21 -9.53
N LYS A 253 0.64 15.19 -10.86
CA LYS A 253 -0.59 15.67 -11.53
C LYS A 253 -1.82 14.89 -11.11
N LYS A 254 -1.72 13.56 -11.02
CA LYS A 254 -2.85 12.72 -10.58
C LYS A 254 -3.19 12.95 -9.11
N ILE A 255 -2.19 13.15 -8.24
CA ILE A 255 -2.40 13.53 -6.84
C ILE A 255 -3.07 14.91 -6.75
N GLN A 256 -2.62 15.89 -7.53
CA GLN A 256 -3.22 17.23 -7.57
C GLN A 256 -4.68 17.20 -8.03
N GLU A 257 -4.99 16.40 -9.06
CA GLU A 257 -6.37 16.21 -9.55
C GLU A 257 -7.28 15.69 -8.44
N TYR A 258 -6.85 14.63 -7.74
CA TYR A 258 -7.63 14.05 -6.64
C TYR A 258 -7.73 14.97 -5.42
N PHE A 259 -6.66 15.68 -5.07
CA PHE A 259 -6.66 16.70 -4.03
C PHE A 259 -7.74 17.78 -4.30
N ASN A 260 -7.82 18.27 -5.54
CA ASN A 260 -8.83 19.24 -5.94
C ASN A 260 -10.25 18.63 -5.92
N PHE A 261 -10.40 17.37 -6.34
CA PHE A 261 -11.67 16.63 -6.25
C PHE A 261 -12.16 16.51 -4.81
N CYS A 262 -11.26 16.34 -3.84
CA CYS A 262 -11.57 16.34 -2.40
C CYS A 262 -11.85 17.73 -1.81
N GLY A 263 -11.91 18.77 -2.63
CA GLY A 263 -12.17 20.15 -2.17
C GLY A 263 -10.93 20.86 -1.60
N ALA A 264 -9.74 20.40 -1.93
CA ALA A 264 -8.45 20.95 -1.49
C ALA A 264 -8.35 21.05 0.06
N PRO A 265 -8.41 19.94 0.80
CA PRO A 265 -8.37 19.94 2.25
C PRO A 265 -7.08 20.55 2.80
N GLU A 266 -7.16 21.19 3.97
CA GLU A 266 -6.03 21.90 4.57
C GLU A 266 -4.86 20.97 4.95
N THR A 267 -5.15 19.71 5.27
CA THR A 267 -4.14 18.74 5.73
C THR A 267 -4.07 17.53 4.79
N VAL A 268 -2.84 17.19 4.39
CA VAL A 268 -2.55 15.98 3.61
C VAL A 268 -1.49 15.14 4.32
N VAL A 269 -1.82 13.88 4.61
CA VAL A 269 -0.91 12.92 5.28
C VAL A 269 -0.49 11.85 4.29
N PHE A 270 0.80 11.65 4.11
CA PHE A 270 1.36 10.67 3.20
C PHE A 270 1.91 9.45 3.92
N HIS A 271 1.79 8.28 3.27
CA HIS A 271 2.50 7.05 3.62
C HIS A 271 2.79 6.21 2.38
N GLY A 272 3.37 5.01 2.60
CA GLY A 272 3.84 4.13 1.52
C GLY A 272 5.24 4.50 1.05
N GLY A 273 5.85 3.62 0.26
CA GLY A 273 7.26 3.77 -0.17
C GLY A 273 7.54 5.05 -0.95
N GLY A 274 6.56 5.57 -1.70
CA GLY A 274 6.71 6.83 -2.43
C GLY A 274 6.79 8.07 -1.54
N ALA A 275 6.30 7.99 -0.29
CA ALA A 275 6.45 9.07 0.67
C ALA A 275 7.91 9.25 1.14
N GLU A 276 8.76 8.24 0.96
CA GLU A 276 10.20 8.31 1.22
C GLU A 276 10.98 8.94 0.06
N ASN A 277 10.40 9.02 -1.15
CA ASN A 277 11.03 9.64 -2.32
C ASN A 277 11.06 11.16 -2.17
N LYS A 278 12.23 11.70 -1.84
CA LYS A 278 12.42 13.12 -1.53
C LYS A 278 12.08 14.04 -2.69
N TYR A 279 12.42 13.62 -3.93
CA TYR A 279 12.13 14.43 -5.11
C TYR A 279 10.62 14.47 -5.40
N LEU A 280 9.94 13.33 -5.36
CA LEU A 280 8.49 13.27 -5.52
C LEU A 280 7.77 14.13 -4.46
N MET A 281 8.15 13.99 -3.18
CA MET A 281 7.56 14.78 -2.10
C MET A 281 7.85 16.28 -2.21
N HIS A 282 9.03 16.66 -2.73
CA HIS A 282 9.34 18.05 -3.05
C HIS A 282 8.40 18.58 -4.12
N ARG A 283 8.23 17.88 -5.24
CA ARG A 283 7.33 18.26 -6.34
C ARG A 283 5.87 18.37 -5.87
N ILE A 284 5.42 17.44 -5.02
CA ILE A 284 4.09 17.49 -4.41
C ILE A 284 3.92 18.77 -3.59
N LYS A 285 4.90 19.11 -2.72
CA LYS A 285 4.85 20.32 -1.88
C LYS A 285 4.82 21.62 -2.67
N GLU A 286 5.46 21.65 -3.84
CA GLU A 286 5.38 22.82 -4.75
C GLU A 286 4.02 22.94 -5.43
N THR A 287 3.31 21.82 -5.60
CA THR A 287 2.08 21.75 -6.40
C THR A 287 0.81 21.89 -5.55
N ILE A 288 0.79 21.31 -4.34
CA ILE A 288 -0.37 21.30 -3.44
C ILE A 288 -0.16 22.31 -2.33
N LYS A 289 -1.16 23.17 -2.12
CA LYS A 289 -1.15 24.16 -1.02
C LYS A 289 -1.92 23.60 0.18
N ALA A 290 -1.26 22.79 0.97
CA ALA A 290 -1.80 22.19 2.19
C ALA A 290 -0.68 22.02 3.23
N GLU A 291 -1.05 21.77 4.47
CA GLU A 291 -0.13 21.25 5.48
C GLU A 291 0.18 19.78 5.15
N ILE A 292 1.42 19.52 4.73
CA ILE A 292 1.87 18.20 4.29
C ILE A 292 2.73 17.55 5.36
N SER A 293 2.32 16.36 5.79
CA SER A 293 3.05 15.53 6.75
C SER A 293 3.11 14.08 6.28
N THR A 294 3.90 13.26 6.97
CA THR A 294 3.89 11.80 6.83
C THR A 294 3.33 11.16 8.11
N ILE A 295 2.85 9.93 7.98
CA ILE A 295 2.31 9.17 9.12
C ILE A 295 3.41 8.68 10.06
N ASP A 296 4.69 8.88 9.72
CA ASP A 296 5.85 8.33 10.43
C ASP A 296 5.97 8.77 11.89
N SER A 297 5.31 9.86 12.27
CA SER A 297 5.19 10.28 13.67
C SER A 297 4.35 9.32 14.52
N VAL A 298 3.51 8.50 13.89
CA VAL A 298 2.59 7.55 14.54
C VAL A 298 3.07 6.12 14.35
N ILE A 299 3.39 5.77 13.12
CA ILE A 299 3.90 4.47 12.70
C ILE A 299 4.71 4.66 11.42
N SER A 300 5.85 3.95 11.29
CA SER A 300 6.60 3.99 10.02
C SER A 300 5.71 3.63 8.83
N SER A 301 5.78 4.45 7.79
CA SER A 301 4.97 4.35 6.56
C SER A 301 4.96 2.95 5.97
N LYS A 302 6.06 2.21 6.12
CA LYS A 302 6.23 0.84 5.66
C LYS A 302 5.25 -0.15 6.33
N TYR A 303 4.91 0.06 7.60
CA TYR A 303 4.13 -0.90 8.39
C TYR A 303 2.67 -0.48 8.59
N VAL A 304 2.21 0.58 7.94
CA VAL A 304 0.83 1.06 8.02
C VAL A 304 -0.17 -0.03 7.62
N GLU A 305 0.10 -0.74 6.53
CA GLU A 305 -0.81 -1.77 6.03
C GLU A 305 -0.86 -2.99 6.94
N SER A 306 0.28 -3.45 7.48
CA SER A 306 0.29 -4.55 8.45
C SER A 306 -0.44 -4.18 9.74
N ALA A 307 -0.27 -2.95 10.24
CA ALA A 307 -1.01 -2.45 11.38
C ALA A 307 -2.53 -2.30 11.10
N ALA A 308 -2.89 -1.93 9.88
CA ALA A 308 -4.29 -1.88 9.47
C ALA A 308 -4.95 -3.25 9.50
N PHE A 309 -4.29 -4.32 9.05
CA PHE A 309 -4.82 -5.67 9.19
C PHE A 309 -4.91 -6.10 10.65
N ALA A 310 -3.94 -5.76 11.50
CA ALA A 310 -4.05 -5.99 12.94
C ALA A 310 -5.27 -5.25 13.54
N TYR A 311 -5.54 -4.02 13.10
CA TYR A 311 -6.73 -3.26 13.52
C TYR A 311 -8.03 -3.91 13.05
N LEU A 312 -8.08 -4.43 11.82
CA LEU A 312 -9.26 -5.16 11.33
C LEU A 312 -9.50 -6.44 12.13
N ALA A 313 -8.45 -7.17 12.53
CA ALA A 313 -8.55 -8.31 13.43
C ALA A 313 -9.04 -7.88 14.84
N PHE A 314 -8.52 -6.78 15.38
CA PHE A 314 -9.01 -6.19 16.63
C PHE A 314 -10.51 -5.82 16.55
N LYS A 315 -11.00 -5.42 15.39
CA LYS A 315 -12.43 -5.14 15.11
C LYS A 315 -13.22 -6.37 14.67
N GLU A 316 -12.62 -7.55 14.68
CA GLU A 316 -13.23 -8.82 14.27
C GLU A 316 -13.82 -8.78 12.83
N ARG A 317 -13.19 -8.02 11.95
CA ARG A 317 -13.59 -7.85 10.54
C ARG A 317 -12.88 -8.85 9.62
N ALA A 318 -12.97 -10.13 9.97
CA ALA A 318 -12.38 -11.23 9.21
C ALA A 318 -12.90 -12.58 9.73
N VAL A 319 -12.56 -13.65 9.04
CA VAL A 319 -12.85 -15.03 9.48
C VAL A 319 -11.79 -15.47 10.50
N LEU A 320 -12.21 -16.07 11.62
CA LEU A 320 -11.34 -16.54 12.68
C LEU A 320 -11.00 -18.02 12.50
N PHE A 321 -9.72 -18.35 12.46
CA PHE A 321 -9.14 -19.69 12.44
C PHE A 321 -8.44 -20.00 13.78
N LYS A 322 -8.62 -21.21 14.31
CA LYS A 322 -8.10 -21.66 15.61
C LYS A 322 -7.26 -22.93 15.51
#